data_dc5de447665bbd247a8d8058522a8799
#
_entry.id   dc5de447665bbd247a8d8058522a8799
#
_cell.length_a   1.000
_cell.length_b   1.000
_cell.length_c   1.000
_cell.angle_alpha   90.00
_cell.angle_beta   90.00
_cell.angle_gamma   90.00
#
_symmetry.space_group_name_H-M   'P 1'
#
loop_
_entity.id
_entity.type
_entity.pdbx_description
1 polymer ?
#
loop_
_entity_poly.entity_id
_entity_poly.type
_entity_poly.pdbx_seq_one_letter_code
_entity_poly.pdbx_strand_id
1 'polypeptide(L)'
;VSALGGAVVTGAGQGLGREIALRLARRGYAVHVTDRDLRLAKETVDLAGERAWASALDVRDYEGCRTAAEQAVERAGRLDLWVNNAGILITGPMWDRPMDVWEQVLEVNAIGTLHGVGAALEQMRPTKRGHIVNIASLAGLSAVPGEAVYAASKHAVVGLSGSTLADLRRAGLKDIHISVICPDGMWTPMLYDRLEEDEAAMSFSGTLLQPSQVADLVERVVDKPRPITSAPSWRGGLARVGSASPAFALAALPAVHKMGRVQQRRLAKKLNRTG
;
A
#
# COMPACT_ATOMS: atom_id res chain seq x y z
N VAL A 1 29.23 10.13 -1.90
CA VAL A 1 28.11 9.18 -1.91
C VAL A 1 27.44 9.32 -3.26
N SER A 2 27.48 8.26 -4.10
CA SER A 2 26.77 8.27 -5.39
C SER A 2 25.28 8.55 -5.12
N ALA A 3 24.69 9.50 -5.85
CA ALA A 3 23.28 9.81 -5.73
C ALA A 3 22.44 8.56 -6.02
N LEU A 4 21.49 8.25 -5.16
CA LEU A 4 20.48 7.24 -5.46
C LEU A 4 19.63 7.73 -6.63
N GLY A 5 19.04 6.81 -7.40
CA GLY A 5 18.20 7.17 -8.55
C GLY A 5 16.83 7.72 -8.14
N GLY A 6 15.91 7.77 -9.08
CA GLY A 6 14.54 8.20 -8.87
C GLY A 6 13.71 7.20 -8.08
N ALA A 7 12.81 7.72 -7.26
CA ALA A 7 11.78 6.96 -6.58
C ALA A 7 10.42 7.61 -6.85
N VAL A 8 9.41 6.81 -7.21
CA VAL A 8 8.01 7.25 -7.32
C VAL A 8 7.23 6.69 -6.15
N VAL A 9 6.41 7.51 -5.48
CA VAL A 9 5.49 7.07 -4.43
C VAL A 9 4.08 7.53 -4.76
N THR A 10 3.15 6.60 -4.96
CA THR A 10 1.76 6.91 -5.27
C THR A 10 0.92 7.08 -4.01
N GLY A 11 -0.09 7.98 -4.04
CA GLY A 11 -0.89 8.32 -2.87
C GLY A 11 -0.04 8.87 -1.73
N ALA A 12 0.94 9.72 -2.08
CA ALA A 12 1.95 10.22 -1.14
C ALA A 12 1.60 11.59 -0.55
N GLY A 13 0.39 12.07 -0.75
CA GLY A 13 -0.08 13.32 -0.19
C GLY A 13 -0.32 13.28 1.32
N GLN A 14 -0.52 12.09 1.91
CA GLN A 14 -0.78 11.92 3.35
C GLN A 14 -0.45 10.51 3.84
N GLY A 15 -0.62 10.30 5.14
CA GLY A 15 -0.55 8.98 5.77
C GLY A 15 0.77 8.23 5.53
N LEU A 16 0.67 6.95 5.17
CA LEU A 16 1.83 6.10 4.92
C LEU A 16 2.66 6.57 3.72
N GLY A 17 2.00 6.97 2.62
CA GLY A 17 2.70 7.42 1.41
C GLY A 17 3.57 8.66 1.68
N ARG A 18 3.06 9.64 2.43
CA ARG A 18 3.82 10.81 2.87
C ARG A 18 5.04 10.38 3.69
N GLU A 19 4.86 9.51 4.68
CA GLU A 19 5.96 9.05 5.54
C GLU A 19 7.04 8.31 4.74
N ILE A 20 6.65 7.47 3.77
CA ILE A 20 7.59 6.80 2.87
C ILE A 20 8.36 7.83 2.04
N ALA A 21 7.68 8.79 1.42
CA ALA A 21 8.30 9.80 0.57
C ALA A 21 9.35 10.62 1.34
N LEU A 22 9.02 11.06 2.57
CA LEU A 22 9.93 11.80 3.43
C LEU A 22 11.19 10.99 3.77
N ARG A 23 11.04 9.70 4.05
CA ARG A 23 12.18 8.83 4.38
C ARG A 23 13.07 8.58 3.17
N LEU A 24 12.49 8.33 2.01
CA LEU A 24 13.25 8.13 0.77
C LEU A 24 14.03 9.39 0.39
N ALA A 25 13.46 10.59 0.54
CA ALA A 25 14.15 11.85 0.32
C ALA A 25 15.35 12.02 1.28
N ARG A 26 15.17 11.72 2.56
CA ARG A 26 16.27 11.73 3.56
C ARG A 26 17.37 10.73 3.24
N ARG A 27 17.04 9.60 2.63
CA ARG A 27 18.01 8.59 2.18
C ARG A 27 18.77 9.02 0.92
N GLY A 28 18.35 10.07 0.24
CA GLY A 28 19.04 10.63 -0.93
C GLY A 28 18.43 10.22 -2.27
N TYR A 29 17.23 9.61 -2.30
CA TYR A 29 16.48 9.44 -3.55
C TYR A 29 15.99 10.79 -4.07
N ALA A 30 15.88 10.92 -5.39
CA ALA A 30 15.07 11.94 -6.02
C ALA A 30 13.62 11.44 -6.05
N VAL A 31 12.74 12.03 -5.21
CA VAL A 31 11.41 11.46 -4.93
C VAL A 31 10.32 12.17 -5.71
N HIS A 32 9.64 11.44 -6.58
CA HIS A 32 8.41 11.89 -7.21
C HIS A 32 7.23 11.57 -6.29
N VAL A 33 6.70 12.57 -5.66
CA VAL A 33 5.52 12.51 -4.76
C VAL A 33 4.27 12.65 -5.63
N THR A 34 3.49 11.59 -5.78
CA THR A 34 2.26 11.65 -6.59
C THR A 34 1.03 11.38 -5.74
N ASP A 35 -0.01 12.15 -5.99
CA ASP A 35 -1.33 11.99 -5.38
C ASP A 35 -2.39 12.53 -6.34
N ARG A 36 -3.64 12.05 -6.26
CA ARG A 36 -4.74 12.63 -7.03
C ARG A 36 -5.01 14.09 -6.62
N ASP A 37 -4.76 14.42 -5.35
CA ASP A 37 -4.79 15.80 -4.84
C ASP A 37 -3.39 16.40 -4.89
N LEU A 38 -3.11 17.20 -5.92
CA LEU A 38 -1.83 17.87 -6.11
C LEU A 38 -1.46 18.77 -4.92
N ARG A 39 -2.43 19.34 -4.22
CA ARG A 39 -2.18 20.19 -3.04
C ARG A 39 -1.53 19.36 -1.93
N LEU A 40 -2.08 18.18 -1.63
CA LEU A 40 -1.50 17.29 -0.62
C LEU A 40 -0.12 16.75 -1.03
N ALA A 41 0.10 16.50 -2.32
CA ALA A 41 1.41 16.09 -2.83
C ALA A 41 2.44 17.22 -2.64
N LYS A 42 2.08 18.48 -2.91
CA LYS A 42 2.94 19.65 -2.70
C LYS A 42 3.28 19.85 -1.23
N GLU A 43 2.31 19.71 -0.31
CA GLU A 43 2.57 19.77 1.14
C GLU A 43 3.64 18.74 1.56
N THR A 44 3.61 17.53 0.96
CA THR A 44 4.62 16.51 1.23
C THR A 44 5.99 16.91 0.68
N VAL A 45 6.04 17.53 -0.51
CA VAL A 45 7.29 18.04 -1.09
C VAL A 45 7.91 19.14 -0.23
N ASP A 46 7.10 20.07 0.27
CA ASP A 46 7.57 21.14 1.17
C ASP A 46 8.27 20.57 2.43
N LEU A 47 7.78 19.44 2.93
CA LEU A 47 8.40 18.72 4.06
C LEU A 47 9.60 17.88 3.66
N ALA A 48 9.66 17.38 2.41
CA ALA A 48 10.73 16.52 1.92
C ALA A 48 11.96 17.29 1.45
N GLY A 49 11.79 18.57 1.06
CA GLY A 49 12.84 19.46 0.58
C GLY A 49 13.18 19.26 -0.90
N GLU A 50 14.31 19.83 -1.31
CA GLU A 50 14.72 19.98 -2.72
C GLU A 50 14.85 18.68 -3.53
N ARG A 51 14.95 17.54 -2.85
CA ARG A 51 15.04 16.23 -3.52
C ARG A 51 13.68 15.65 -3.93
N ALA A 52 12.58 16.37 -3.71
CA ALA A 52 11.26 15.91 -4.04
C ALA A 52 10.56 16.87 -5.02
N TRP A 53 9.64 16.34 -5.79
CA TRP A 53 8.72 17.13 -6.62
C TRP A 53 7.36 16.45 -6.66
N ALA A 54 6.31 17.23 -6.96
CA ALA A 54 4.94 16.78 -6.94
C ALA A 54 4.31 16.75 -8.33
N SER A 55 3.43 15.78 -8.58
CA SER A 55 2.45 15.84 -9.66
C SER A 55 1.10 15.28 -9.23
N ALA A 56 0.04 15.71 -9.89
CA ALA A 56 -1.24 15.04 -9.79
C ALA A 56 -1.18 13.70 -10.53
N LEU A 57 -1.67 12.63 -9.90
CA LEU A 57 -1.76 11.31 -10.52
C LEU A 57 -2.98 10.57 -9.97
N ASP A 58 -3.93 10.27 -10.83
CA ASP A 58 -4.89 9.20 -10.59
C ASP A 58 -4.27 7.88 -11.09
N VAL A 59 -4.04 6.93 -10.19
CA VAL A 59 -3.41 5.65 -10.53
C VAL A 59 -4.25 4.80 -11.49
N ARG A 60 -5.52 5.15 -11.71
CA ARG A 60 -6.38 4.52 -12.72
C ARG A 60 -5.99 4.91 -14.15
N ASP A 61 -5.22 5.98 -14.30
CA ASP A 61 -4.67 6.44 -15.59
C ASP A 61 -3.29 5.82 -15.81
N TYR A 62 -3.23 4.86 -16.76
CA TYR A 62 -1.96 4.20 -17.09
C TYR A 62 -0.93 5.15 -17.72
N GLU A 63 -1.37 6.04 -18.62
CA GLU A 63 -0.46 7.01 -19.25
C GLU A 63 0.08 8.01 -18.22
N GLY A 64 -0.74 8.40 -17.24
CA GLY A 64 -0.28 9.18 -16.10
C GLY A 64 0.79 8.45 -15.28
N CYS A 65 0.64 7.15 -15.06
CA CYS A 65 1.67 6.33 -14.38
C CYS A 65 2.96 6.25 -15.21
N ARG A 66 2.88 6.08 -16.54
CA ARG A 66 4.04 6.09 -17.45
C ARG A 66 4.78 7.42 -17.39
N THR A 67 4.03 8.51 -17.52
CA THR A 67 4.58 9.88 -17.42
C THR A 67 5.31 10.09 -16.08
N ALA A 68 4.74 9.61 -14.98
CA ALA A 68 5.38 9.71 -13.67
C ALA A 68 6.70 8.93 -13.59
N ALA A 69 6.77 7.75 -14.22
CA ALA A 69 7.99 6.96 -14.29
C ALA A 69 9.06 7.63 -15.18
N GLU A 70 8.66 8.18 -16.33
CA GLU A 70 9.53 8.90 -17.26
C GLU A 70 10.12 10.16 -16.61
N GLN A 71 9.32 10.95 -15.92
CA GLN A 71 9.80 12.13 -15.18
C GLN A 71 10.80 11.76 -14.09
N ALA A 72 10.63 10.61 -13.44
CA ALA A 72 11.59 10.15 -12.45
C ALA A 72 12.94 9.76 -13.10
N VAL A 73 12.91 9.16 -14.29
CA VAL A 73 14.12 8.88 -15.08
C VAL A 73 14.77 10.17 -15.57
N GLU A 74 13.99 11.11 -16.10
CA GLU A 74 14.49 12.39 -16.60
C GLU A 74 15.26 13.18 -15.52
N ARG A 75 14.68 13.23 -14.30
CA ARG A 75 15.28 14.00 -13.19
C ARG A 75 16.44 13.30 -12.48
N ALA A 76 16.43 11.97 -12.43
CA ALA A 76 17.39 11.20 -11.65
C ALA A 76 18.31 10.29 -12.49
N GLY A 77 18.15 10.28 -13.81
CA GLY A 77 18.90 9.44 -14.74
C GLY A 77 18.43 7.98 -14.81
N ARG A 78 17.68 7.50 -13.82
CA ARG A 78 17.10 6.15 -13.76
C ARG A 78 16.00 6.06 -12.72
N LEU A 79 15.12 5.09 -12.86
CA LEU A 79 14.11 4.72 -11.84
C LEU A 79 14.63 3.54 -11.02
N ASP A 80 14.99 3.77 -9.76
CA ASP A 80 15.45 2.71 -8.83
C ASP A 80 14.33 2.13 -8.01
N LEU A 81 13.28 2.91 -7.68
CA LEU A 81 12.22 2.50 -6.79
C LEU A 81 10.85 3.00 -7.25
N TRP A 82 9.86 2.12 -7.23
CA TRP A 82 8.46 2.47 -7.39
C TRP A 82 7.65 1.92 -6.22
N VAL A 83 6.91 2.77 -5.52
CA VAL A 83 6.05 2.37 -4.40
C VAL A 83 4.58 2.56 -4.75
N ASN A 84 3.86 1.47 -5.00
CA ASN A 84 2.42 1.46 -5.14
C ASN A 84 1.79 1.51 -3.74
N ASN A 85 1.46 2.71 -3.28
CA ASN A 85 0.84 2.93 -1.99
C ASN A 85 -0.60 3.48 -2.11
N ALA A 86 -0.96 4.13 -3.20
CA ALA A 86 -2.32 4.62 -3.41
C ALA A 86 -3.36 3.51 -3.19
N GLY A 87 -4.42 3.84 -2.47
CA GLY A 87 -5.49 2.90 -2.17
C GLY A 87 -6.63 3.54 -1.41
N ILE A 88 -7.79 2.93 -1.49
CA ILE A 88 -8.99 3.31 -0.76
C ILE A 88 -9.57 2.10 -0.02
N LEU A 89 -10.25 2.37 1.09
CA LEU A 89 -11.02 1.41 1.84
C LEU A 89 -12.48 1.85 1.84
N ILE A 90 -13.37 0.98 1.42
CA ILE A 90 -14.82 1.14 1.57
C ILE A 90 -15.31 -0.10 2.30
N THR A 91 -16.05 0.10 3.36
CA THR A 91 -16.57 -0.95 4.24
C THR A 91 -18.07 -1.14 4.02
N GLY A 92 -18.53 -2.32 4.30
CA GLY A 92 -19.93 -2.73 4.19
C GLY A 92 -20.08 -4.14 3.63
N PRO A 93 -21.25 -4.79 3.90
CA PRO A 93 -21.63 -6.02 3.22
C PRO A 93 -21.74 -5.79 1.71
N MET A 94 -21.46 -6.82 0.92
CA MET A 94 -21.44 -6.74 -0.55
C MET A 94 -22.75 -6.21 -1.17
N TRP A 95 -23.87 -6.42 -0.48
CA TRP A 95 -25.21 -6.03 -0.94
C TRP A 95 -25.66 -4.63 -0.51
N ASP A 96 -24.87 -3.88 0.27
CA ASP A 96 -25.30 -2.61 0.89
C ASP A 96 -24.89 -1.38 0.06
N ARG A 97 -24.11 -1.54 -1.00
CA ARG A 97 -23.66 -0.42 -1.80
C ARG A 97 -23.83 -0.67 -3.29
N PRO A 98 -24.00 0.37 -4.11
CA PRO A 98 -24.01 0.28 -5.56
C PRO A 98 -22.73 -0.35 -6.12
N MET A 99 -22.82 -1.02 -7.27
CA MET A 99 -21.69 -1.75 -7.85
C MET A 99 -20.53 -0.85 -8.25
N ASP A 100 -20.79 0.35 -8.76
CA ASP A 100 -19.79 1.35 -9.12
C ASP A 100 -18.90 1.77 -7.95
N VAL A 101 -19.45 1.80 -6.73
CA VAL A 101 -18.68 2.05 -5.50
C VAL A 101 -17.67 0.91 -5.24
N TRP A 102 -18.09 -0.34 -5.49
CA TRP A 102 -17.20 -1.49 -5.34
C TRP A 102 -16.17 -1.58 -6.46
N GLU A 103 -16.56 -1.27 -7.69
CA GLU A 103 -15.66 -1.21 -8.85
C GLU A 103 -14.54 -0.20 -8.62
N GLN A 104 -14.85 0.97 -8.06
CA GLN A 104 -13.86 1.97 -7.71
C GLN A 104 -12.76 1.43 -6.77
N VAL A 105 -13.10 0.55 -5.82
CA VAL A 105 -12.10 -0.06 -4.92
C VAL A 105 -11.14 -0.95 -5.73
N LEU A 106 -11.66 -1.73 -6.68
CA LEU A 106 -10.83 -2.58 -7.54
C LEU A 106 -9.97 -1.73 -8.49
N GLU A 107 -10.56 -0.70 -9.09
CA GLU A 107 -9.86 0.20 -10.01
C GLU A 107 -8.66 0.87 -9.33
N VAL A 108 -8.85 1.45 -8.16
CA VAL A 108 -7.77 2.14 -7.45
C VAL A 108 -6.74 1.16 -6.91
N ASN A 109 -7.19 0.14 -6.17
CA ASN A 109 -6.28 -0.71 -5.40
C ASN A 109 -5.57 -1.77 -6.25
N ALA A 110 -6.31 -2.41 -7.18
CA ALA A 110 -5.78 -3.52 -7.98
C ALA A 110 -5.29 -3.03 -9.34
N ILE A 111 -6.15 -2.36 -10.13
CA ILE A 111 -5.78 -1.87 -11.46
C ILE A 111 -4.74 -0.76 -11.36
N GLY A 112 -4.88 0.18 -10.41
CA GLY A 112 -3.87 1.21 -10.17
C GLY A 112 -2.50 0.62 -9.79
N THR A 113 -2.47 -0.46 -9.00
CA THR A 113 -1.22 -1.18 -8.73
C THR A 113 -0.67 -1.86 -9.98
N LEU A 114 -1.52 -2.49 -10.81
CA LEU A 114 -1.12 -3.07 -12.10
C LEU A 114 -0.48 -2.01 -13.00
N HIS A 115 -1.08 -0.84 -13.12
CA HIS A 115 -0.56 0.29 -13.90
C HIS A 115 0.82 0.73 -13.40
N GLY A 116 0.96 0.93 -12.09
CA GLY A 116 2.26 1.30 -11.52
C GLY A 116 3.34 0.24 -11.71
N VAL A 117 3.00 -1.06 -11.60
CA VAL A 117 3.93 -2.17 -11.92
C VAL A 117 4.35 -2.13 -13.39
N GLY A 118 3.39 -1.94 -14.30
CA GLY A 118 3.65 -1.84 -15.74
C GLY A 118 4.59 -0.68 -16.07
N ALA A 119 4.24 0.54 -15.64
CA ALA A 119 5.01 1.75 -15.85
C ALA A 119 6.44 1.65 -15.29
N ALA A 120 6.59 1.10 -14.08
CA ALA A 120 7.90 0.88 -13.48
C ALA A 120 8.75 -0.12 -14.27
N LEU A 121 8.15 -1.24 -14.71
CA LEU A 121 8.85 -2.26 -15.48
C LEU A 121 9.30 -1.77 -16.86
N GLU A 122 8.57 -0.87 -17.52
CA GLU A 122 9.00 -0.25 -18.76
C GLU A 122 10.36 0.47 -18.61
N GLN A 123 10.59 1.13 -17.47
CA GLN A 123 11.82 1.84 -17.18
C GLN A 123 12.92 0.96 -16.57
N MET A 124 12.54 -0.07 -15.78
CA MET A 124 13.52 -0.91 -15.08
C MET A 124 14.06 -2.06 -15.94
N ARG A 125 13.28 -2.60 -16.89
CA ARG A 125 13.71 -3.73 -17.73
C ARG A 125 14.90 -3.40 -18.64
N PRO A 126 14.98 -2.24 -19.32
CA PRO A 126 16.15 -1.87 -20.12
C PRO A 126 17.44 -1.80 -19.29
N THR A 127 17.35 -1.29 -18.07
CA THR A 127 18.50 -1.18 -17.14
C THR A 127 18.78 -2.47 -16.38
N LYS A 128 17.86 -3.45 -16.45
CA LYS A 128 17.86 -4.73 -15.72
C LYS A 128 17.94 -4.56 -14.21
N ARG A 129 17.51 -3.42 -13.68
CA ARG A 129 17.64 -3.06 -12.27
C ARG A 129 16.44 -2.25 -11.80
N GLY A 130 16.03 -2.46 -10.54
CA GLY A 130 15.01 -1.66 -9.89
C GLY A 130 14.25 -2.45 -8.80
N HIS A 131 13.44 -1.76 -8.04
CA HIS A 131 12.62 -2.38 -7.01
C HIS A 131 11.20 -1.80 -7.03
N ILE A 132 10.20 -2.67 -7.08
CA ILE A 132 8.79 -2.30 -6.95
C ILE A 132 8.31 -2.76 -5.58
N VAL A 133 7.78 -1.85 -4.78
CA VAL A 133 7.18 -2.15 -3.48
C VAL A 133 5.68 -1.91 -3.55
N ASN A 134 4.89 -2.95 -3.35
CA ASN A 134 3.43 -2.88 -3.36
C ASN A 134 2.87 -2.93 -1.94
N ILE A 135 2.11 -1.91 -1.55
CA ILE A 135 1.43 -1.89 -0.25
C ILE A 135 0.08 -2.61 -0.39
N ALA A 136 0.06 -3.85 0.10
CA ALA A 136 -1.15 -4.65 0.21
C ALA A 136 -1.84 -4.43 1.59
N SER A 137 -2.21 -5.50 2.25
CA SER A 137 -2.80 -5.54 3.60
C SER A 137 -2.79 -6.99 4.09
N LEU A 138 -2.98 -7.24 5.37
CA LEU A 138 -3.37 -8.56 5.87
C LEU A 138 -4.68 -9.06 5.23
N ALA A 139 -5.56 -8.15 4.82
CA ALA A 139 -6.74 -8.45 4.01
C ALA A 139 -6.40 -9.05 2.63
N GLY A 140 -5.18 -8.94 2.15
CA GLY A 140 -4.68 -9.65 0.96
C GLY A 140 -4.21 -11.09 1.24
N LEU A 141 -4.27 -11.53 2.50
CA LEU A 141 -3.85 -12.87 2.94
C LEU A 141 -4.99 -13.67 3.58
N SER A 142 -6.14 -13.04 3.86
CA SER A 142 -7.30 -13.71 4.47
C SER A 142 -8.59 -12.96 4.15
N ALA A 143 -9.73 -13.65 4.30
CA ALA A 143 -11.05 -13.02 4.22
C ALA A 143 -11.27 -12.04 5.39
N VAL A 144 -11.92 -10.91 5.10
CA VAL A 144 -12.26 -9.88 6.08
C VAL A 144 -13.73 -9.49 5.89
N PRO A 145 -14.64 -9.94 6.78
CA PRO A 145 -16.04 -9.52 6.74
C PRO A 145 -16.17 -8.01 6.84
N GLY A 146 -17.10 -7.44 6.09
CA GLY A 146 -17.27 -6.00 5.97
C GLY A 146 -16.28 -5.30 5.03
N GLU A 147 -15.29 -6.02 4.50
CA GLU A 147 -14.25 -5.50 3.61
C GLU A 147 -14.03 -6.41 2.38
N ALA A 148 -15.08 -7.08 1.89
CA ALA A 148 -14.95 -8.14 0.87
C ALA A 148 -14.24 -7.68 -0.40
N VAL A 149 -14.65 -6.54 -0.97
CA VAL A 149 -14.04 -6.01 -2.21
C VAL A 149 -12.64 -5.44 -1.96
N TYR A 150 -12.43 -4.81 -0.80
CA TYR A 150 -11.08 -4.40 -0.39
C TYR A 150 -10.15 -5.61 -0.26
N ALA A 151 -10.59 -6.68 0.42
CA ALA A 151 -9.82 -7.92 0.53
C ALA A 151 -9.52 -8.52 -0.85
N ALA A 152 -10.51 -8.59 -1.75
CA ALA A 152 -10.32 -9.06 -3.12
C ALA A 152 -9.25 -8.23 -3.85
N SER A 153 -9.31 -6.88 -3.76
CA SER A 153 -8.33 -5.99 -4.36
C SER A 153 -6.91 -6.25 -3.83
N LYS A 154 -6.76 -6.48 -2.52
CA LYS A 154 -5.45 -6.73 -1.88
C LYS A 154 -4.91 -8.14 -2.15
N HIS A 155 -5.78 -9.14 -2.34
CA HIS A 155 -5.39 -10.46 -2.87
C HIS A 155 -4.87 -10.36 -4.30
N ALA A 156 -5.53 -9.56 -5.16
CA ALA A 156 -5.07 -9.30 -6.51
C ALA A 156 -3.64 -8.71 -6.53
N VAL A 157 -3.34 -7.74 -5.65
CA VAL A 157 -2.00 -7.15 -5.50
C VAL A 157 -0.96 -8.22 -5.12
N VAL A 158 -1.29 -9.11 -4.18
CA VAL A 158 -0.37 -10.20 -3.76
C VAL A 158 -0.12 -11.16 -4.91
N GLY A 159 -1.17 -11.61 -5.60
CA GLY A 159 -1.08 -12.53 -6.73
C GLY A 159 -0.30 -11.95 -7.92
N LEU A 160 -0.63 -10.71 -8.32
CA LEU A 160 0.09 -9.96 -9.35
C LEU A 160 1.59 -9.90 -9.05
N SER A 161 1.93 -9.50 -7.84
CA SER A 161 3.33 -9.30 -7.43
C SER A 161 4.14 -10.59 -7.47
N GLY A 162 3.59 -11.66 -6.93
CA GLY A 162 4.26 -12.97 -6.89
C GLY A 162 4.48 -13.55 -8.27
N SER A 163 3.45 -13.49 -9.15
CA SER A 163 3.53 -13.99 -10.51
C SER A 163 4.50 -13.18 -11.36
N THR A 164 4.44 -11.84 -11.29
CA THR A 164 5.37 -10.98 -12.03
C THR A 164 6.81 -11.18 -11.57
N LEU A 165 7.07 -11.35 -10.26
CA LEU A 165 8.41 -11.67 -9.75
C LEU A 165 8.92 -12.99 -10.32
N ALA A 166 8.08 -14.03 -10.40
CA ALA A 166 8.44 -15.30 -10.98
C ALA A 166 8.79 -15.17 -12.48
N ASP A 167 8.03 -14.38 -13.24
CA ASP A 167 8.30 -14.10 -14.65
C ASP A 167 9.63 -13.35 -14.84
N LEU A 168 9.93 -12.37 -14.00
CA LEU A 168 11.23 -11.68 -14.00
C LEU A 168 12.39 -12.67 -13.77
N ARG A 169 12.23 -13.61 -12.83
CA ARG A 169 13.26 -14.66 -12.58
C ARG A 169 13.43 -15.59 -13.77
N ARG A 170 12.34 -16.01 -14.43
CA ARG A 170 12.37 -16.82 -15.66
C ARG A 170 13.04 -16.09 -16.81
N ALA A 171 12.85 -14.76 -16.91
CA ALA A 171 13.48 -13.91 -17.91
C ALA A 171 14.94 -13.55 -17.58
N GLY A 172 15.52 -14.02 -16.48
CA GLY A 172 16.89 -13.72 -16.06
C GLY A 172 17.09 -12.32 -15.48
N LEU A 173 16.02 -11.57 -15.21
CA LEU A 173 16.05 -10.21 -14.66
C LEU A 173 16.14 -10.26 -13.12
N LYS A 174 17.29 -10.72 -12.61
CA LYS A 174 17.47 -11.04 -11.18
C LYS A 174 17.55 -9.80 -10.29
N ASP A 175 18.00 -8.67 -10.82
CA ASP A 175 18.20 -7.43 -10.07
C ASP A 175 16.99 -6.48 -10.16
N ILE A 176 15.88 -6.92 -10.77
CA ILE A 176 14.59 -6.30 -10.61
C ILE A 176 13.83 -7.05 -9.50
N HIS A 177 13.50 -6.35 -8.43
CA HIS A 177 12.81 -6.91 -7.28
C HIS A 177 11.35 -6.46 -7.22
N ILE A 178 10.49 -7.32 -6.70
CA ILE A 178 9.11 -6.97 -6.32
C ILE A 178 8.89 -7.44 -4.91
N SER A 179 8.44 -6.54 -4.05
CA SER A 179 8.12 -6.83 -2.65
C SER A 179 6.70 -6.40 -2.33
N VAL A 180 6.00 -7.23 -1.57
CA VAL A 180 4.67 -6.91 -1.05
C VAL A 180 4.74 -6.72 0.44
N ILE A 181 4.20 -5.61 0.92
CA ILE A 181 4.05 -5.34 2.34
C ILE A 181 2.57 -5.48 2.69
N CYS A 182 2.28 -6.36 3.65
CA CYS A 182 0.94 -6.66 4.14
C CYS A 182 0.81 -6.14 5.59
N PRO A 183 0.54 -4.85 5.81
CA PRO A 183 0.30 -4.33 7.14
C PRO A 183 -1.06 -4.75 7.69
N ASP A 184 -1.16 -4.78 9.01
CA ASP A 184 -2.41 -4.77 9.76
C ASP A 184 -3.03 -3.37 9.76
N GLY A 185 -4.14 -3.16 10.49
CA GLY A 185 -4.76 -1.84 10.63
C GLY A 185 -3.73 -0.78 11.04
N MET A 186 -3.72 0.35 10.32
CA MET A 186 -2.84 1.48 10.59
C MET A 186 -3.62 2.71 11.02
N TRP A 187 -3.06 3.49 11.93
CA TRP A 187 -3.62 4.75 12.39
C TRP A 187 -3.43 5.85 11.33
N THR A 188 -4.28 5.84 10.32
CA THR A 188 -4.30 6.77 9.18
C THR A 188 -5.71 7.29 8.95
N PRO A 189 -5.91 8.40 8.18
CA PRO A 189 -7.24 8.89 7.81
C PRO A 189 -8.13 7.77 7.23
N MET A 190 -7.57 6.91 6.39
CA MET A 190 -8.28 5.76 5.80
C MET A 190 -8.99 4.88 6.85
N LEU A 191 -8.43 4.75 8.06
CA LEU A 191 -8.97 3.89 9.10
C LEU A 191 -9.68 4.67 10.21
N TYR A 192 -9.12 5.78 10.72
CA TYR A 192 -9.75 6.47 11.84
C TYR A 192 -11.04 7.21 11.46
N ASP A 193 -11.22 7.58 10.18
CA ASP A 193 -12.49 8.13 9.68
C ASP A 193 -13.64 7.10 9.73
N ARG A 194 -13.33 5.82 10.00
CA ARG A 194 -14.26 4.68 10.11
C ARG A 194 -14.45 4.17 11.54
N LEU A 195 -14.09 4.98 12.53
CA LEU A 195 -14.21 4.59 13.94
C LEU A 195 -15.66 4.30 14.38
N GLU A 196 -16.64 4.84 13.67
CA GLU A 196 -18.06 4.63 13.97
C GLU A 196 -18.71 3.57 13.06
N GLU A 197 -18.00 3.06 12.05
CA GLU A 197 -18.51 2.06 11.12
C GLU A 197 -18.31 0.65 11.71
N ASP A 198 -19.41 -0.06 11.98
CA ASP A 198 -19.39 -1.42 12.54
C ASP A 198 -18.64 -2.41 11.64
N GLU A 199 -18.76 -2.24 10.35
CA GLU A 199 -18.17 -3.07 9.31
C GLU A 199 -16.64 -2.97 9.27
N ALA A 200 -16.08 -1.86 9.76
CA ALA A 200 -14.63 -1.67 9.87
C ALA A 200 -14.01 -2.39 11.08
N ALA A 201 -14.82 -3.02 11.93
CA ALA A 201 -14.36 -3.59 13.20
C ALA A 201 -13.19 -4.56 13.08
N MET A 202 -13.12 -5.33 11.99
CA MET A 202 -12.03 -6.29 11.76
C MET A 202 -10.67 -5.60 11.64
N SER A 203 -10.62 -4.44 10.99
CA SER A 203 -9.40 -3.62 10.86
C SER A 203 -8.91 -3.05 12.20
N PHE A 204 -9.77 -3.04 13.23
CA PHE A 204 -9.42 -2.68 14.61
C PHE A 204 -9.13 -3.88 15.51
N SER A 205 -9.15 -5.11 15.01
CA SER A 205 -8.99 -6.33 15.83
C SER A 205 -7.57 -6.58 16.32
N GLY A 206 -6.58 -5.87 15.76
CA GLY A 206 -5.16 -5.97 16.11
C GLY A 206 -4.61 -4.73 16.81
N THR A 207 -3.32 -4.74 17.09
CA THR A 207 -2.62 -3.53 17.50
C THR A 207 -2.47 -2.62 16.29
N LEU A 208 -3.06 -1.44 16.35
CA LEU A 208 -2.94 -0.46 15.26
C LEU A 208 -1.49 -0.01 15.11
N LEU A 209 -0.99 -0.14 13.90
CA LEU A 209 0.35 0.31 13.54
C LEU A 209 0.37 1.82 13.30
N GLN A 210 1.50 2.46 13.59
CA GLN A 210 1.75 3.82 13.13
C GLN A 210 2.31 3.79 11.70
N PRO A 211 2.01 4.77 10.84
CA PRO A 211 2.60 4.86 9.51
C PRO A 211 4.13 4.75 9.51
N SER A 212 4.79 5.31 10.53
CA SER A 212 6.25 5.24 10.71
C SER A 212 6.76 3.81 10.85
N GLN A 213 6.04 2.93 11.56
CA GLN A 213 6.44 1.53 11.74
C GLN A 213 6.38 0.74 10.41
N VAL A 214 5.40 1.07 9.55
CA VAL A 214 5.29 0.45 8.23
C VAL A 214 6.31 1.05 7.27
N ALA A 215 6.59 2.35 7.35
CA ALA A 215 7.66 2.99 6.59
C ALA A 215 9.05 2.42 6.95
N ASP A 216 9.33 2.12 8.23
CA ASP A 216 10.54 1.37 8.65
C ASP A 216 10.64 0.01 7.94
N LEU A 217 9.50 -0.64 7.73
CA LEU A 217 9.47 -1.92 7.03
C LEU A 217 9.73 -1.75 5.53
N VAL A 218 9.21 -0.68 4.92
CA VAL A 218 9.51 -0.32 3.53
C VAL A 218 11.02 -0.12 3.36
N GLU A 219 11.67 0.66 4.23
CA GLU A 219 13.12 0.88 4.17
C GLU A 219 13.91 -0.43 4.29
N ARG A 220 13.55 -1.29 5.25
CA ARG A 220 14.19 -2.61 5.39
C ARG A 220 14.02 -3.50 4.16
N VAL A 221 12.87 -3.45 3.50
CA VAL A 221 12.58 -4.22 2.30
C VAL A 221 13.33 -3.64 1.11
N VAL A 222 13.48 -2.32 1.02
CA VAL A 222 14.30 -1.65 0.00
C VAL A 222 15.76 -2.09 0.11
N ASP A 223 16.30 -2.18 1.34
CA ASP A 223 17.69 -2.62 1.57
C ASP A 223 17.89 -4.13 1.37
N LYS A 224 16.90 -4.92 1.77
CA LYS A 224 16.93 -6.38 1.67
C LYS A 224 15.60 -6.90 1.10
N PRO A 225 15.46 -6.99 -0.23
CA PRO A 225 14.22 -7.38 -0.88
C PRO A 225 13.68 -8.73 -0.37
N ARG A 226 12.39 -8.74 -0.07
CA ARG A 226 11.62 -9.93 0.33
C ARG A 226 10.33 -9.99 -0.45
N PRO A 227 9.95 -11.13 -1.03
CA PRO A 227 8.73 -11.23 -1.84
C PRO A 227 7.47 -10.80 -1.11
N ILE A 228 7.28 -11.26 0.14
CA ILE A 228 6.14 -10.89 0.98
C ILE A 228 6.60 -10.66 2.41
N THR A 229 6.17 -9.55 3.00
CA THR A 229 6.41 -9.21 4.40
C THR A 229 5.12 -8.70 5.04
N SER A 230 4.76 -9.22 6.20
CA SER A 230 3.59 -8.77 6.97
C SER A 230 4.01 -8.07 8.26
N ALA A 231 3.21 -7.12 8.69
CA ALA A 231 3.39 -6.39 9.94
C ALA A 231 2.10 -6.38 10.76
N PRO A 232 2.10 -6.96 11.97
CA PRO A 232 3.16 -7.78 12.54
C PRO A 232 3.25 -9.17 11.89
N SER A 233 4.44 -9.78 11.87
CA SER A 233 4.69 -11.03 11.14
C SER A 233 3.84 -12.20 11.61
N TRP A 234 3.59 -12.31 12.92
CA TRP A 234 2.79 -13.39 13.49
C TRP A 234 1.32 -13.34 13.02
N ARG A 235 0.73 -12.15 12.85
CA ARG A 235 -0.63 -12.02 12.30
C ARG A 235 -0.69 -12.42 10.83
N GLY A 236 0.34 -12.10 10.06
CA GLY A 236 0.46 -12.59 8.69
C GLY A 236 0.54 -14.11 8.60
N GLY A 237 1.20 -14.76 9.56
CA GLY A 237 1.18 -16.21 9.71
C GLY A 237 -0.23 -16.75 9.98
N LEU A 238 -0.95 -16.18 10.95
CA LEU A 238 -2.34 -16.56 11.26
C LEU A 238 -3.29 -16.34 10.07
N ALA A 239 -3.14 -15.23 9.35
CA ALA A 239 -3.96 -14.94 8.16
C ALA A 239 -3.78 -16.03 7.09
N ARG A 240 -2.56 -16.48 6.83
CA ARG A 240 -2.28 -17.58 5.87
C ARG A 240 -2.85 -18.92 6.34
N VAL A 241 -2.73 -19.24 7.63
CA VAL A 241 -3.35 -20.44 8.20
C VAL A 241 -4.87 -20.38 8.06
N GLY A 242 -5.47 -19.23 8.34
CA GLY A 242 -6.90 -19.00 8.14
C GLY A 242 -7.34 -19.20 6.69
N SER A 243 -6.57 -18.71 5.71
CA SER A 243 -6.83 -18.94 4.29
C SER A 243 -6.71 -20.42 3.90
N ALA A 244 -5.79 -21.16 4.49
CA ALA A 244 -5.63 -22.59 4.25
C ALA A 244 -6.75 -23.43 4.87
N SER A 245 -7.45 -22.90 5.90
CA SER A 245 -8.56 -23.57 6.56
C SER A 245 -9.74 -22.60 6.74
N PRO A 246 -10.53 -22.35 5.67
CA PRO A 246 -11.61 -21.37 5.70
C PRO A 246 -12.67 -21.65 6.77
N ALA A 247 -13.01 -22.93 7.01
CA ALA A 247 -13.99 -23.31 8.04
C ALA A 247 -13.54 -22.88 9.45
N PHE A 248 -12.24 -23.06 9.78
CA PHE A 248 -11.68 -22.60 11.04
C PHE A 248 -11.69 -21.07 11.13
N ALA A 249 -11.29 -20.39 10.06
CA ALA A 249 -11.31 -18.93 10.01
C ALA A 249 -12.73 -18.39 10.24
N LEU A 250 -13.74 -18.94 9.54
CA LEU A 250 -15.15 -18.55 9.71
C LEU A 250 -15.64 -18.76 11.14
N ALA A 251 -15.28 -19.88 11.79
CA ALA A 251 -15.65 -20.14 13.17
C ALA A 251 -15.01 -19.13 14.17
N ALA A 252 -13.82 -18.61 13.88
CA ALA A 252 -13.13 -17.64 14.75
C ALA A 252 -13.64 -16.19 14.55
N LEU A 253 -14.27 -15.87 13.41
CA LEU A 253 -14.68 -14.52 13.05
C LEU A 253 -15.53 -13.78 14.11
N PRO A 254 -16.55 -14.39 14.75
CA PRO A 254 -17.36 -13.69 15.75
C PRO A 254 -16.53 -13.17 16.93
N ALA A 255 -15.54 -13.96 17.37
CA ALA A 255 -14.64 -13.57 18.46
C ALA A 255 -13.73 -12.41 18.05
N VAL A 256 -13.12 -12.49 16.86
CA VAL A 256 -12.22 -11.47 16.32
C VAL A 256 -12.99 -10.17 16.07
N HIS A 257 -14.19 -10.25 15.49
CA HIS A 257 -15.06 -9.09 15.28
C HIS A 257 -15.42 -8.40 16.61
N LYS A 258 -15.82 -9.17 17.63
CA LYS A 258 -16.11 -8.64 18.98
C LYS A 258 -14.89 -7.91 19.56
N MET A 259 -13.69 -8.46 19.41
CA MET A 259 -12.46 -7.80 19.86
C MET A 259 -12.26 -6.45 19.13
N GLY A 260 -12.42 -6.43 17.82
CA GLY A 260 -12.31 -5.21 17.02
C GLY A 260 -13.32 -4.14 17.46
N ARG A 261 -14.58 -4.51 17.66
CA ARG A 261 -15.63 -3.60 18.17
C ARG A 261 -15.30 -3.01 19.54
N VAL A 262 -14.78 -3.80 20.45
CA VAL A 262 -14.38 -3.30 21.77
C VAL A 262 -13.26 -2.28 21.66
N GLN A 263 -12.26 -2.56 20.84
CA GLN A 263 -11.13 -1.65 20.62
C GLN A 263 -11.57 -0.37 19.91
N GLN A 264 -12.35 -0.48 18.85
CA GLN A 264 -12.92 0.63 18.09
C GLN A 264 -13.67 1.62 19.02
N ARG A 265 -14.58 1.09 19.84
CA ARG A 265 -15.33 1.90 20.84
C ARG A 265 -14.44 2.57 21.88
N ARG A 266 -13.35 1.90 22.30
CA ARG A 266 -12.37 2.50 23.24
C ARG A 266 -11.63 3.67 22.59
N LEU A 267 -11.23 3.53 21.33
CA LEU A 267 -10.55 4.58 20.57
C LEU A 267 -11.48 5.77 20.31
N ALA A 268 -12.70 5.55 19.87
CA ALA A 268 -13.70 6.61 19.66
C ALA A 268 -13.93 7.42 20.95
N LYS A 269 -14.11 6.73 22.10
CA LYS A 269 -14.27 7.40 23.41
C LYS A 269 -13.04 8.18 23.83
N LYS A 270 -11.84 7.75 23.46
CA LYS A 270 -10.60 8.46 23.78
C LYS A 270 -10.49 9.75 22.98
N LEU A 271 -10.78 9.71 21.68
CA LEU A 271 -10.75 10.90 20.83
C LEU A 271 -11.78 11.96 21.26
N ASN A 272 -13.01 11.54 21.56
CA ASN A 272 -14.08 12.44 22.03
C ASN A 272 -13.80 13.08 23.41
N ARG A 273 -12.78 12.62 24.16
CA ARG A 273 -12.34 13.22 25.44
C ARG A 273 -11.17 14.18 25.28
N THR A 274 -10.51 14.18 24.14
CA THR A 274 -9.31 15.00 23.87
C THR A 274 -9.55 16.13 22.88
N GLY A 275 -10.74 16.24 22.28
CA GLY A 275 -11.27 17.36 21.50
C GLY A 275 -12.29 18.15 22.30
#